data_2004c052b6cbb05cf280b822b0a3dd28
#
_entry.id   2004c052b6cbb05cf280b822b0a3dd28
#
_cell.length_a   1.000
_cell.length_b   1.000
_cell.length_c   1.000
_cell.angle_alpha   90.00
_cell.angle_beta   90.00
_cell.angle_gamma   90.00
#
_symmetry.space_group_name_H-M   'P 1'
#
loop_
_entity.id
_entity.type
_entity.pdbx_description
1 polymer ?
#
loop_
_entity_poly.entity_id
_entity_poly.type
_entity_poly.pdbx_seq_one_letter_code
_entity_poly.pdbx_strand_id
1 'polypeptide(L)'
;MDTVRAWLERQGLGQYGPAFERNDVDLDVLESLTEADLEQLGVSLGHRKRLLKAIVERAAARSAPDMRAPSIESTTAAGERRQVTVLFCDLVDSVRLSRAHDPEEFRALMAAYHGAVAQAVQRYEGYVAQIQGDGVVVYFGYPLAHEAEADRAIRAGLAIVASLAAMTPPGRERLDVRIGIAAGLVVVSHILAPERSAVGDTPNLAHRLQAIARPGEVMVTDRMRILAGGAFDYEDRGRPTLKGIGETVHVWRVIGPSAAQSRFEAATRGGVTPLVGREQEIGLLLDRWDLAGAGGGQAVLIVGEPGIGKSRTMRALRERLDEAGMQAVQFQCSPYHVNSALYPVIDHFERALGFDREDDTSERIRKLDAAVSGRWGRSSRDCHLVARMLGLDAGAHYGPLDLTPQRQKEDTLRLLVDTLAGIARERPTLMLFEDAHWADPTTLELLDLLLRRTAALPLLSLVSFRPEFTPAWTGGHVTLMPLSRLSRTQSAHLVARMTGGKPLPEDLVAQIVDKTDGVPLFLEELTKAVLESGLVDDAGAH
;
A
#
# COMPACT_ATOMS: atom_id res chain seq x y z
N MET A 1 41.03 -17.22 -10.06
CA MET A 1 40.45 -17.37 -8.71
C MET A 1 40.68 -16.07 -7.94
N ASP A 2 39.62 -15.43 -7.50
CA ASP A 2 39.73 -14.23 -6.66
C ASP A 2 40.22 -14.67 -5.27
N THR A 3 41.37 -14.17 -4.83
CA THR A 3 41.93 -14.45 -3.51
C THR A 3 41.63 -13.28 -2.57
N VAL A 4 41.61 -13.52 -1.25
CA VAL A 4 41.43 -12.44 -0.25
C VAL A 4 42.45 -11.33 -0.43
N ARG A 5 43.66 -11.67 -0.82
CA ARG A 5 44.75 -10.72 -1.11
C ARG A 5 44.39 -9.80 -2.29
N ALA A 6 43.95 -10.36 -3.40
CA ALA A 6 43.54 -9.57 -4.57
C ALA A 6 42.34 -8.66 -4.26
N TRP A 7 41.43 -9.10 -3.38
CA TRP A 7 40.34 -8.27 -2.91
C TRP A 7 40.80 -7.11 -2.03
N LEU A 8 41.71 -7.36 -1.06
CA LEU A 8 42.34 -6.34 -0.23
C LEU A 8 43.11 -5.30 -1.06
N GLU A 9 43.81 -5.73 -2.09
CA GLU A 9 44.55 -4.85 -3.01
C GLU A 9 43.56 -3.89 -3.75
N ARG A 10 42.41 -4.40 -4.20
CA ARG A 10 41.36 -3.57 -4.82
C ARG A 10 40.76 -2.53 -3.84
N GLN A 11 40.77 -2.82 -2.54
CA GLN A 11 40.33 -1.87 -1.52
C GLN A 11 41.44 -0.88 -1.07
N GLY A 12 42.64 -0.96 -1.67
CA GLY A 12 43.78 -0.16 -1.28
C GLY A 12 44.38 -0.59 0.09
N LEU A 13 44.13 -1.81 0.51
CA LEU A 13 44.51 -2.36 1.83
C LEU A 13 45.36 -3.63 1.70
N GLY A 14 46.04 -3.84 0.57
CA GLY A 14 46.88 -5.00 0.28
C GLY A 14 47.98 -5.27 1.30
N GLN A 15 48.41 -4.25 2.06
CA GLN A 15 49.39 -4.38 3.14
C GLN A 15 49.00 -5.37 4.25
N TYR A 16 47.69 -5.63 4.40
CA TYR A 16 47.16 -6.58 5.38
C TYR A 16 47.05 -8.01 4.82
N GLY A 17 47.22 -8.23 3.51
CA GLY A 17 47.15 -9.53 2.86
C GLY A 17 47.93 -10.64 3.58
N PRO A 18 49.20 -10.42 3.94
CA PRO A 18 49.99 -11.45 4.68
C PRO A 18 49.46 -11.78 6.08
N ALA A 19 48.72 -10.86 6.74
CA ALA A 19 48.10 -11.11 8.03
C ALA A 19 46.85 -11.97 7.88
N PHE A 20 46.06 -11.73 6.86
CA PHE A 20 44.84 -12.51 6.53
C PHE A 20 45.23 -13.93 6.09
N GLU A 21 46.25 -14.09 5.23
CA GLU A 21 46.72 -15.39 4.78
C GLU A 21 47.31 -16.25 5.95
N ARG A 22 48.04 -15.65 6.89
CA ARG A 22 48.61 -16.37 8.07
C ARG A 22 47.56 -16.84 9.06
N ASN A 23 46.38 -16.26 9.03
CA ASN A 23 45.26 -16.62 9.90
C ASN A 23 44.14 -17.34 9.13
N ASP A 24 44.47 -17.89 7.94
CA ASP A 24 43.54 -18.67 7.09
C ASP A 24 42.21 -17.96 6.78
N VAL A 25 42.24 -16.63 6.71
CA VAL A 25 41.07 -15.84 6.35
C VAL A 25 40.93 -15.81 4.84
N ASP A 26 40.00 -16.58 4.32
CA ASP A 26 39.59 -16.57 2.91
C ASP A 26 38.39 -15.64 2.65
N LEU A 27 37.88 -15.67 1.42
CA LEU A 27 36.77 -14.81 1.02
C LEU A 27 35.43 -15.22 1.65
N ASP A 28 35.28 -16.43 2.15
CA ASP A 28 34.07 -16.94 2.78
C ASP A 28 34.02 -16.59 4.26
N VAL A 29 35.19 -16.67 4.93
CA VAL A 29 35.35 -16.24 6.33
C VAL A 29 35.30 -14.72 6.47
N LEU A 30 35.68 -13.99 5.41
CA LEU A 30 35.72 -12.53 5.40
C LEU A 30 34.39 -11.88 5.83
N GLU A 31 33.26 -12.48 5.45
CA GLU A 31 31.91 -11.95 5.72
C GLU A 31 31.50 -12.10 7.21
N SER A 32 32.19 -12.95 7.98
CA SER A 32 31.94 -13.18 9.41
C SER A 32 32.85 -12.37 10.35
N LEU A 33 33.81 -11.62 9.81
CA LEU A 33 34.79 -10.89 10.63
C LEU A 33 34.13 -9.71 11.35
N THR A 34 34.40 -9.62 12.66
CA THR A 34 34.02 -8.51 13.52
C THR A 34 35.10 -7.43 13.60
N GLU A 35 34.78 -6.27 14.20
CA GLU A 35 35.77 -5.22 14.47
C GLU A 35 36.91 -5.71 15.37
N ALA A 36 36.61 -6.59 16.33
CA ALA A 36 37.59 -7.20 17.24
C ALA A 36 38.56 -8.15 16.51
N ASP A 37 38.05 -8.95 15.56
CA ASP A 37 38.88 -9.86 14.76
C ASP A 37 39.84 -9.09 13.87
N LEU A 38 39.37 -8.00 13.25
CA LEU A 38 40.23 -7.10 12.47
C LEU A 38 41.30 -6.40 13.32
N GLU A 39 41.03 -6.14 14.60
CA GLU A 39 42.00 -5.62 15.55
C GLU A 39 43.09 -6.65 15.86
N GLN A 40 42.72 -7.91 16.09
CA GLN A 40 43.65 -9.01 16.29
C GLN A 40 44.53 -9.27 15.07
N LEU A 41 44.01 -9.07 13.87
CA LEU A 41 44.77 -9.12 12.61
C LEU A 41 45.69 -7.92 12.40
N GLY A 42 45.75 -6.98 13.36
CA GLY A 42 46.61 -5.79 13.32
C GLY A 42 46.13 -4.68 12.39
N VAL A 43 44.86 -4.65 12.03
CA VAL A 43 44.28 -3.59 11.17
C VAL A 43 44.04 -2.33 11.97
N SER A 44 44.55 -1.17 11.49
CA SER A 44 44.35 0.12 12.15
C SER A 44 42.89 0.56 12.16
N LEU A 45 42.45 1.34 13.16
CA LEU A 45 41.08 1.75 13.39
C LEU A 45 40.38 2.31 12.13
N GLY A 46 41.05 3.19 11.38
CA GLY A 46 40.49 3.76 10.16
C GLY A 46 40.32 2.73 9.04
N HIS A 47 41.24 1.78 8.93
CA HIS A 47 41.17 0.71 7.96
C HIS A 47 40.16 -0.37 8.36
N ARG A 48 39.95 -0.64 9.66
CA ARG A 48 38.87 -1.52 10.15
C ARG A 48 37.50 -1.04 9.67
N LYS A 49 37.17 0.25 9.83
CA LYS A 49 35.90 0.82 9.37
C LYS A 49 35.73 0.74 7.85
N ARG A 50 36.79 0.93 7.09
CA ARG A 50 36.78 0.75 5.63
C ARG A 50 36.52 -0.71 5.23
N LEU A 51 37.21 -1.65 5.90
CA LEU A 51 37.04 -3.09 5.64
C LEU A 51 35.62 -3.56 5.96
N LEU A 52 35.09 -3.22 7.13
CA LEU A 52 33.74 -3.61 7.51
C LEU A 52 32.68 -3.08 6.52
N LYS A 53 32.84 -1.84 6.05
CA LYS A 53 31.97 -1.28 5.00
C LYS A 53 32.08 -2.07 3.70
N ALA A 54 33.28 -2.38 3.25
CA ALA A 54 33.53 -3.14 2.01
C ALA A 54 33.05 -4.61 2.11
N ILE A 55 33.09 -5.20 3.30
CA ILE A 55 32.54 -6.54 3.58
C ILE A 55 31.02 -6.54 3.44
N VAL A 56 30.34 -5.56 4.02
CA VAL A 56 28.87 -5.40 3.90
C VAL A 56 28.45 -5.16 2.44
N GLU A 57 29.16 -4.33 1.71
CA GLU A 57 28.91 -4.08 0.28
C GLU A 57 29.08 -5.34 -0.57
N ARG A 58 30.09 -6.19 -0.24
CA ARG A 58 30.32 -7.47 -0.90
C ARG A 58 29.20 -8.48 -0.59
N ALA A 59 28.77 -8.61 0.67
CA ALA A 59 27.68 -9.50 1.08
C ALA A 59 26.38 -9.12 0.39
N ALA A 60 26.07 -7.83 0.29
CA ALA A 60 24.91 -7.31 -0.43
C ALA A 60 24.97 -7.65 -1.94
N ALA A 61 26.15 -7.60 -2.56
CA ALA A 61 26.34 -7.95 -3.97
C ALA A 61 26.18 -9.46 -4.26
N ARG A 62 26.43 -10.33 -3.29
CA ARG A 62 26.25 -11.81 -3.43
C ARG A 62 24.80 -12.26 -3.17
N SER A 63 24.03 -11.48 -2.42
CA SER A 63 22.63 -11.79 -2.11
C SER A 63 21.65 -11.38 -3.22
N ALA A 64 22.12 -10.77 -4.30
CA ALA A 64 21.31 -10.48 -5.48
C ALA A 64 21.19 -11.77 -6.34
N PRO A 65 19.97 -12.19 -6.73
CA PRO A 65 19.79 -13.34 -7.60
C PRO A 65 20.44 -13.09 -8.96
N ASP A 66 21.12 -14.11 -9.46
CA ASP A 66 21.88 -14.13 -10.73
C ASP A 66 20.93 -13.99 -11.93
N MET A 67 20.63 -12.75 -12.30
CA MET A 67 20.02 -12.43 -13.59
C MET A 67 21.12 -12.02 -14.56
N ARG A 68 21.70 -13.00 -15.26
CA ARG A 68 22.47 -12.77 -16.47
C ARG A 68 21.58 -12.16 -17.53
N ALA A 69 21.62 -10.83 -17.61
CA ALA A 69 21.20 -10.12 -18.82
C ALA A 69 22.36 -10.10 -19.83
N PRO A 70 22.08 -10.17 -21.14
CA PRO A 70 23.12 -10.13 -22.16
C PRO A 70 23.83 -8.77 -22.17
N SER A 71 25.15 -8.82 -22.31
CA SER A 71 26.05 -7.68 -22.43
C SER A 71 25.57 -6.73 -23.54
N ILE A 72 25.10 -5.53 -23.15
CA ILE A 72 24.97 -4.39 -24.05
C ILE A 72 26.12 -3.44 -23.77
N GLU A 73 26.87 -3.18 -24.82
CA GLU A 73 28.01 -2.28 -24.87
C GLU A 73 27.68 -0.88 -24.31
N SER A 74 28.67 -0.32 -23.64
CA SER A 74 28.72 1.04 -23.12
C SER A 74 28.21 2.10 -24.14
N THR A 75 27.04 2.67 -23.86
CA THR A 75 26.64 3.94 -24.45
C THR A 75 26.38 4.95 -23.35
N THR A 76 27.25 5.94 -23.27
CA THR A 76 27.11 7.31 -22.71
C THR A 76 25.82 7.62 -21.95
N ALA A 77 25.97 7.92 -20.65
CA ALA A 77 25.18 8.90 -19.84
C ALA A 77 23.74 9.25 -20.30
N ALA A 78 22.91 8.28 -20.58
CA ALA A 78 21.49 8.50 -20.80
C ALA A 78 20.75 8.28 -19.48
N GLY A 79 20.07 9.32 -18.96
CA GLY A 79 19.21 9.19 -17.77
C GLY A 79 18.12 8.12 -18.00
N GLU A 80 17.85 7.35 -16.99
CA GLU A 80 16.81 6.30 -17.03
C GLU A 80 15.42 6.94 -17.10
N ARG A 81 14.63 6.58 -18.13
CA ARG A 81 13.22 7.00 -18.21
C ARG A 81 12.36 6.13 -17.32
N ARG A 82 11.71 6.73 -16.33
CA ARG A 82 10.80 6.04 -15.40
C ARG A 82 9.47 6.75 -15.25
N GLN A 83 8.44 5.96 -15.10
CA GLN A 83 7.15 6.44 -14.60
C GLN A 83 7.27 6.65 -13.10
N VAL A 84 7.07 7.86 -12.61
CA VAL A 84 7.08 8.17 -11.16
C VAL A 84 5.91 9.07 -10.79
N THR A 85 5.52 9.01 -9.52
CA THR A 85 4.64 10.01 -8.92
C THR A 85 5.48 10.97 -8.10
N VAL A 86 5.34 12.25 -8.37
CA VAL A 86 6.08 13.33 -7.72
C VAL A 86 5.15 14.10 -6.81
N LEU A 87 5.56 14.28 -5.55
CA LEU A 87 4.88 15.10 -4.56
C LEU A 87 5.79 16.30 -4.21
N PHE A 88 5.25 17.50 -4.33
CA PHE A 88 5.83 18.74 -3.79
C PHE A 88 5.06 19.16 -2.55
N CYS A 89 5.78 19.41 -1.47
CA CYS A 89 5.24 19.95 -0.22
C CYS A 89 5.98 21.23 0.13
N ASP A 90 5.27 22.26 0.56
CA ASP A 90 5.81 23.56 0.90
C ASP A 90 5.10 24.14 2.14
N LEU A 91 5.87 24.73 3.04
CA LEU A 91 5.35 25.30 4.29
C LEU A 91 4.74 26.69 4.02
N VAL A 92 3.51 26.89 4.47
CA VAL A 92 2.82 28.18 4.30
C VAL A 92 3.50 29.26 5.13
N ASP A 93 3.71 30.43 4.53
CA ASP A 93 4.25 31.61 5.18
C ASP A 93 5.59 31.42 5.92
N SER A 94 6.46 30.54 5.42
CA SER A 94 7.79 30.23 6.01
C SER A 94 8.65 31.46 6.22
N VAL A 95 8.61 32.44 5.29
CA VAL A 95 9.32 33.73 5.42
C VAL A 95 8.77 34.54 6.59
N ARG A 96 7.46 34.54 6.84
CA ARG A 96 6.86 35.21 7.99
C ARG A 96 7.26 34.53 9.29
N LEU A 97 7.22 33.18 9.30
CA LEU A 97 7.66 32.36 10.44
C LEU A 97 9.14 32.63 10.78
N SER A 98 10.02 32.72 9.78
CA SER A 98 11.45 33.02 10.01
C SER A 98 11.72 34.41 10.61
N ARG A 99 10.83 35.38 10.37
CA ARG A 99 10.93 36.73 10.95
C ARG A 99 10.30 36.84 12.34
N ALA A 100 9.39 35.93 12.67
CA ALA A 100 8.65 35.95 13.93
C ALA A 100 9.34 35.17 15.06
N HIS A 101 10.32 34.33 14.75
CA HIS A 101 11.02 33.45 15.69
C HIS A 101 12.53 33.75 15.71
N ASP A 102 13.17 33.46 16.82
CA ASP A 102 14.62 33.43 16.88
C ASP A 102 15.20 32.38 15.92
N PRO A 103 16.41 32.58 15.37
CA PRO A 103 17.03 31.62 14.44
C PRO A 103 17.11 30.20 14.97
N GLU A 104 17.31 30.00 16.29
CA GLU A 104 17.34 28.67 16.91
C GLU A 104 15.96 28.03 17.00
N GLU A 105 14.94 28.83 17.37
CA GLU A 105 13.54 28.38 17.40
C GLU A 105 13.02 28.03 15.99
N PHE A 106 13.34 28.90 15.01
CA PHE A 106 12.98 28.63 13.61
C PHE A 106 13.67 27.38 13.08
N ARG A 107 14.94 27.15 13.42
CA ARG A 107 15.66 25.92 13.07
C ARG A 107 15.00 24.68 13.70
N ALA A 108 14.60 24.74 14.96
CA ALA A 108 13.90 23.65 15.64
C ALA A 108 12.53 23.37 15.00
N LEU A 109 11.79 24.42 14.62
CA LEU A 109 10.52 24.33 13.89
C LEU A 109 10.69 23.62 12.54
N MET A 110 11.70 24.06 11.75
CA MET A 110 12.00 23.44 10.45
C MET A 110 12.44 21.99 10.58
N ALA A 111 13.22 21.65 11.61
CA ALA A 111 13.60 20.26 11.89
C ALA A 111 12.38 19.39 12.23
N ALA A 112 11.45 19.88 13.03
CA ALA A 112 10.20 19.20 13.36
C ALA A 112 9.30 19.02 12.12
N TYR A 113 9.17 20.05 11.28
CA TYR A 113 8.46 20.00 10.01
C TYR A 113 9.05 18.94 9.08
N HIS A 114 10.37 19.00 8.80
CA HIS A 114 11.04 18.01 7.94
C HIS A 114 10.95 16.60 8.51
N GLY A 115 11.01 16.45 9.84
CA GLY A 115 10.84 15.17 10.53
C GLY A 115 9.43 14.58 10.31
N ALA A 116 8.39 15.39 10.43
CA ALA A 116 7.01 14.99 10.19
C ALA A 116 6.77 14.56 8.72
N VAL A 117 7.30 15.35 7.78
CA VAL A 117 7.23 15.02 6.35
C VAL A 117 7.96 13.72 6.07
N ALA A 118 9.21 13.56 6.55
CA ALA A 118 10.00 12.36 6.32
C ALA A 118 9.33 11.10 6.90
N GLN A 119 8.74 11.18 8.10
CA GLN A 119 8.02 10.08 8.74
C GLN A 119 6.77 9.68 7.93
N ALA A 120 5.98 10.65 7.48
CA ALA A 120 4.81 10.39 6.65
C ALA A 120 5.22 9.76 5.31
N VAL A 121 6.26 10.28 4.65
CA VAL A 121 6.77 9.75 3.39
C VAL A 121 7.28 8.32 3.54
N GLN A 122 8.06 8.04 4.59
CA GLN A 122 8.61 6.72 4.87
C GLN A 122 7.51 5.69 5.13
N ARG A 123 6.45 6.06 5.84
CA ARG A 123 5.29 5.19 6.10
C ARG A 123 4.65 4.68 4.81
N TYR A 124 4.67 5.47 3.74
CA TYR A 124 4.10 5.13 2.44
C TYR A 124 5.15 4.76 1.40
N GLU A 125 6.38 4.44 1.85
CA GLU A 125 7.49 3.97 1.01
C GLU A 125 7.86 4.97 -0.10
N GLY A 126 7.71 6.26 0.17
CA GLY A 126 8.17 7.34 -0.68
C GLY A 126 9.66 7.64 -0.43
N TYR A 127 10.30 8.21 -1.41
CA TYR A 127 11.70 8.63 -1.37
C TYR A 127 11.79 10.17 -1.31
N VAL A 128 12.32 10.73 -0.21
CA VAL A 128 12.61 12.16 -0.13
C VAL A 128 13.81 12.46 -1.04
N ALA A 129 13.53 13.06 -2.19
CA ALA A 129 14.54 13.30 -3.21
C ALA A 129 15.32 14.58 -2.97
N GLN A 130 14.66 15.63 -2.45
CA GLN A 130 15.27 16.94 -2.26
C GLN A 130 14.57 17.71 -1.14
N ILE A 131 15.36 18.46 -0.35
CA ILE A 131 14.88 19.44 0.61
C ILE A 131 15.53 20.77 0.24
N GLN A 132 14.72 21.78 -0.08
CA GLN A 132 15.18 23.13 -0.42
C GLN A 132 14.48 24.15 0.48
N GLY A 133 15.12 24.49 1.59
CA GLY A 133 14.51 25.39 2.56
C GLY A 133 13.26 24.77 3.19
N ASP A 134 12.10 25.33 2.90
CA ASP A 134 10.77 24.88 3.32
C ASP A 134 10.11 23.92 2.31
N GLY A 135 10.65 23.83 1.09
CA GLY A 135 10.17 22.93 0.05
C GLY A 135 10.74 21.52 0.17
N VAL A 136 9.89 20.50 0.06
CA VAL A 136 10.27 19.09 0.04
C VAL A 136 9.75 18.43 -1.22
N VAL A 137 10.64 17.72 -1.93
CA VAL A 137 10.31 16.94 -3.12
C VAL A 137 10.41 15.46 -2.82
N VAL A 138 9.35 14.73 -3.13
CA VAL A 138 9.24 13.29 -2.85
C VAL A 138 8.91 12.54 -4.14
N TYR A 139 9.54 11.39 -4.33
CA TYR A 139 9.23 10.46 -5.42
C TYR A 139 8.62 9.17 -4.89
N PHE A 140 7.59 8.67 -5.58
CA PHE A 140 7.03 7.33 -5.42
C PHE A 140 7.24 6.57 -6.73
N GLY A 141 7.64 5.28 -6.65
CA GLY A 141 8.08 4.52 -7.81
C GLY A 141 9.57 4.67 -8.13
N TYR A 142 10.33 5.29 -7.22
CA TYR A 142 11.77 5.43 -7.31
C TYR A 142 12.41 5.52 -5.91
N PRO A 143 13.54 4.85 -5.63
CA PRO A 143 14.34 3.97 -6.50
C PRO A 143 13.68 2.62 -6.78
N LEU A 144 12.76 2.18 -5.95
CA LEU A 144 11.98 0.96 -6.10
C LEU A 144 10.56 1.30 -6.58
N ALA A 145 10.05 0.53 -7.53
CA ALA A 145 8.67 0.62 -7.94
C ALA A 145 7.80 -0.29 -7.05
N HIS A 146 6.65 0.23 -6.63
CA HIS A 146 5.68 -0.49 -5.83
C HIS A 146 4.32 -0.46 -6.52
N GLU A 147 3.38 -1.26 -6.05
CA GLU A 147 1.99 -1.16 -6.49
C GLU A 147 1.35 0.14 -5.98
N ALA A 148 0.46 0.72 -6.80
CA ALA A 148 -0.39 1.85 -6.43
C ALA A 148 0.36 3.12 -5.95
N GLU A 149 1.38 3.54 -6.68
CA GLU A 149 2.20 4.73 -6.36
C GLU A 149 1.38 6.01 -6.19
N ALA A 150 0.32 6.17 -6.99
CA ALA A 150 -0.59 7.32 -6.89
C ALA A 150 -1.36 7.31 -5.55
N ASP A 151 -1.87 6.15 -5.12
CA ASP A 151 -2.55 6.00 -3.82
C ASP A 151 -1.59 6.29 -2.66
N ARG A 152 -0.36 5.76 -2.72
CA ARG A 152 0.68 6.02 -1.72
C ARG A 152 1.02 7.49 -1.58
N ALA A 153 1.22 8.18 -2.70
CA ALA A 153 1.55 9.60 -2.73
C ALA A 153 0.42 10.47 -2.13
N ILE A 154 -0.83 10.16 -2.47
CA ILE A 154 -2.00 10.88 -1.92
C ILE A 154 -2.12 10.64 -0.42
N ARG A 155 -1.98 9.40 0.05
CA ARG A 155 -2.00 9.09 1.49
C ARG A 155 -0.86 9.77 2.25
N ALA A 156 0.34 9.81 1.69
CA ALA A 156 1.47 10.54 2.28
C ALA A 156 1.14 12.04 2.40
N GLY A 157 0.58 12.65 1.35
CA GLY A 157 0.15 14.04 1.38
C GLY A 157 -0.89 14.34 2.47
N LEU A 158 -1.92 13.50 2.58
CA LEU A 158 -2.95 13.63 3.63
C LEU A 158 -2.35 13.42 5.03
N ALA A 159 -1.43 12.47 5.19
CA ALA A 159 -0.76 12.22 6.47
C ALA A 159 0.15 13.38 6.88
N ILE A 160 0.85 14.02 5.94
CA ILE A 160 1.65 15.22 6.21
C ILE A 160 0.74 16.33 6.75
N VAL A 161 -0.38 16.62 6.08
CA VAL A 161 -1.35 17.64 6.52
C VAL A 161 -1.88 17.33 7.92
N ALA A 162 -2.28 16.09 8.18
CA ALA A 162 -2.79 15.67 9.48
C ALA A 162 -1.74 15.75 10.60
N SER A 163 -0.49 15.32 10.33
CA SER A 163 0.59 15.34 11.31
C SER A 163 0.95 16.75 11.73
N LEU A 164 1.03 17.70 10.79
CA LEU A 164 1.34 19.10 11.08
C LEU A 164 0.21 19.79 11.84
N ALA A 165 -1.05 19.48 11.51
CA ALA A 165 -2.20 19.98 12.27
C ALA A 165 -2.18 19.48 13.74
N ALA A 166 -1.76 18.25 13.98
CA ALA A 166 -1.63 17.66 15.32
C ALA A 166 -0.43 18.20 16.11
N MET A 167 0.63 18.68 15.44
CA MET A 167 1.84 19.23 16.07
C MET A 167 1.63 20.64 16.64
N THR A 168 0.53 21.32 16.29
CA THR A 168 0.29 22.70 16.74
C THR A 168 -0.31 22.69 18.14
N PRO A 169 0.41 23.18 19.19
CA PRO A 169 -0.16 23.28 20.54
C PRO A 169 -1.35 24.25 20.57
N PRO A 170 -2.33 24.04 21.46
CA PRO A 170 -3.42 24.98 21.65
C PRO A 170 -2.91 26.40 21.93
N GLY A 171 -3.38 27.38 21.16
CA GLY A 171 -2.98 28.80 21.30
C GLY A 171 -1.72 29.23 20.55
N ARG A 172 -1.06 28.32 19.80
CA ARG A 172 0.02 28.67 18.86
C ARG A 172 -0.49 28.69 17.42
N GLU A 173 0.24 29.37 16.55
CA GLU A 173 -0.08 29.46 15.14
C GLU A 173 0.02 28.07 14.47
N ARG A 174 -0.99 27.72 13.69
CA ARG A 174 -1.07 26.43 12.98
C ARG A 174 -0.03 26.38 11.87
N LEU A 175 0.70 25.27 11.79
CA LEU A 175 1.57 24.97 10.66
C LEU A 175 0.73 24.33 9.54
N ASP A 176 0.59 25.04 8.45
CA ASP A 176 -0.08 24.55 7.27
C ASP A 176 0.91 24.33 6.12
N VAL A 177 0.61 23.37 5.26
CA VAL A 177 1.38 23.10 4.04
C VAL A 177 0.49 23.17 2.81
N ARG A 178 1.12 23.35 1.67
CA ARG A 178 0.51 23.20 0.35
C ARG A 178 1.16 22.02 -0.35
N ILE A 179 0.34 21.12 -0.89
CA ILE A 179 0.83 19.90 -1.53
C ILE A 179 0.28 19.80 -2.94
N GLY A 180 1.18 19.52 -3.89
CA GLY A 180 0.83 19.19 -5.27
C GLY A 180 1.41 17.87 -5.69
N ILE A 181 0.60 16.99 -6.33
CA ILE A 181 1.00 15.64 -6.72
C ILE A 181 0.68 15.43 -8.20
N ALA A 182 1.66 14.94 -8.95
CA ALA A 182 1.50 14.58 -10.36
C ALA A 182 2.23 13.27 -10.69
N ALA A 183 1.69 12.50 -11.64
CA ALA A 183 2.32 11.28 -12.12
C ALA A 183 2.66 11.40 -13.61
N GLY A 184 3.83 10.91 -13.99
CA GLY A 184 4.26 10.93 -15.39
C GLY A 184 5.66 10.40 -15.60
N LEU A 185 6.09 10.45 -16.85
CA LEU A 185 7.42 10.03 -17.26
C LEU A 185 8.46 11.07 -16.84
N VAL A 186 9.53 10.63 -16.22
CA VAL A 186 10.69 11.46 -15.87
C VAL A 186 11.99 10.79 -16.35
N VAL A 187 13.01 11.59 -16.53
CA VAL A 187 14.39 11.12 -16.72
C VAL A 187 15.13 11.29 -15.42
N VAL A 188 15.52 10.20 -14.78
CA VAL A 188 16.31 10.23 -13.55
C VAL A 188 17.79 10.15 -13.92
N SER A 189 18.56 11.16 -13.54
CA SER A 189 19.99 11.27 -13.83
C SER A 189 20.83 11.03 -12.56
N HIS A 190 21.89 10.24 -12.66
CA HIS A 190 22.82 9.94 -11.58
C HIS A 190 24.10 10.78 -11.60
N ILE A 191 24.23 11.76 -12.54
CA ILE A 191 25.55 12.18 -13.03
C ILE A 191 26.15 13.39 -12.31
N LEU A 192 25.41 14.28 -11.61
CA LEU A 192 25.97 15.56 -11.21
C LEU A 192 25.73 16.04 -9.77
N ALA A 193 25.06 15.31 -8.90
CA ALA A 193 24.89 15.74 -7.50
C ALA A 193 24.66 14.55 -6.56
N PRO A 194 24.99 14.67 -5.25
CA PRO A 194 24.58 13.72 -4.23
C PRO A 194 23.05 13.64 -4.10
N GLU A 195 22.31 14.58 -4.65
CA GLU A 195 20.85 14.65 -4.72
C GLU A 195 20.37 14.16 -6.10
N ARG A 196 19.59 13.10 -6.12
CA ARG A 196 19.02 12.50 -7.33
C ARG A 196 17.90 13.38 -7.86
N SER A 197 18.12 14.02 -9.00
CA SER A 197 17.13 14.91 -9.63
C SER A 197 16.40 14.21 -10.77
N ALA A 198 15.07 14.27 -10.75
CA ALA A 198 14.23 13.87 -11.88
C ALA A 198 13.95 15.10 -12.77
N VAL A 199 14.22 14.97 -14.06
CA VAL A 199 13.99 16.01 -15.07
C VAL A 199 12.83 15.61 -15.96
N GLY A 200 11.89 16.54 -16.17
CA GLY A 200 10.69 16.33 -17.01
C GLY A 200 9.55 17.27 -16.62
N ASP A 201 8.42 17.15 -17.32
CA ASP A 201 7.24 17.99 -17.06
C ASP A 201 6.54 17.64 -15.73
N THR A 202 6.66 16.40 -15.27
CA THR A 202 5.97 15.90 -14.07
C THR A 202 6.37 16.64 -12.79
N PRO A 203 7.67 16.84 -12.47
CA PRO A 203 8.08 17.67 -11.32
C PRO A 203 7.57 19.11 -11.41
N ASN A 204 7.65 19.71 -12.62
CA ASN A 204 7.15 21.06 -12.84
C ASN A 204 5.64 21.15 -12.59
N LEU A 205 4.87 20.16 -13.08
CA LEU A 205 3.42 20.08 -12.88
C LEU A 205 3.07 19.95 -11.40
N ALA A 206 3.73 19.05 -10.65
CA ALA A 206 3.53 18.89 -9.22
C ALA A 206 3.81 20.18 -8.44
N HIS A 207 4.90 20.89 -8.76
CA HIS A 207 5.22 22.19 -8.19
C HIS A 207 4.15 23.27 -8.51
N ARG A 208 3.59 23.28 -9.74
CA ARG A 208 2.51 24.23 -10.09
C ARG A 208 1.21 23.93 -9.37
N LEU A 209 0.89 22.64 -9.15
CA LEU A 209 -0.27 22.24 -8.35
C LEU A 209 -0.12 22.69 -6.90
N GLN A 210 1.07 22.53 -6.31
CA GLN A 210 1.38 23.02 -4.98
C GLN A 210 1.19 24.55 -4.88
N ALA A 211 1.64 25.30 -5.89
CA ALA A 211 1.55 26.77 -5.88
C ALA A 211 0.11 27.32 -5.92
N ILE A 212 -0.85 26.55 -6.46
CA ILE A 212 -2.27 26.92 -6.48
C ILE A 212 -3.09 26.35 -5.32
N ALA A 213 -2.52 25.42 -4.53
CA ALA A 213 -3.14 24.84 -3.36
C ALA A 213 -3.35 25.91 -2.26
N ARG A 214 -4.46 25.83 -1.54
CA ARG A 214 -4.67 26.60 -0.32
C ARG A 214 -3.97 25.93 0.86
N PRO A 215 -3.75 26.63 1.98
CA PRO A 215 -3.22 26.03 3.20
C PRO A 215 -4.01 24.76 3.59
N GLY A 216 -3.29 23.66 3.85
CA GLY A 216 -3.87 22.37 4.20
C GLY A 216 -4.47 21.58 3.04
N GLU A 217 -4.31 21.99 1.77
CA GLU A 217 -4.86 21.28 0.63
C GLU A 217 -3.82 20.39 -0.07
N VAL A 218 -4.31 19.24 -0.55
CA VAL A 218 -3.59 18.33 -1.44
C VAL A 218 -4.24 18.40 -2.82
N MET A 219 -3.48 18.87 -3.82
CA MET A 219 -3.94 19.06 -5.19
C MET A 219 -3.36 17.98 -6.10
N VAL A 220 -4.20 17.43 -6.99
CA VAL A 220 -3.82 16.36 -7.91
C VAL A 220 -4.34 16.63 -9.33
N THR A 221 -3.74 15.99 -10.33
CA THR A 221 -4.24 16.00 -11.71
C THR A 221 -5.35 14.98 -11.92
N ASP A 222 -6.11 15.10 -13.00
CA ASP A 222 -7.08 14.08 -13.42
C ASP A 222 -6.43 12.70 -13.63
N ARG A 223 -5.22 12.66 -14.20
CA ARG A 223 -4.42 11.44 -14.32
C ARG A 223 -4.15 10.79 -12.96
N MET A 224 -3.79 11.56 -11.94
CA MET A 224 -3.60 11.06 -10.57
C MET A 224 -4.90 10.48 -10.00
N ARG A 225 -6.03 11.16 -10.24
CA ARG A 225 -7.36 10.68 -9.81
C ARG A 225 -7.70 9.34 -10.45
N ILE A 226 -7.42 9.19 -11.74
CA ILE A 226 -7.63 7.92 -12.48
C ILE A 226 -6.72 6.82 -11.93
N LEU A 227 -5.42 7.09 -11.73
CA LEU A 227 -4.44 6.13 -11.21
C LEU A 227 -4.73 5.70 -9.77
N ALA A 228 -5.21 6.60 -8.92
CA ALA A 228 -5.62 6.27 -7.55
C ALA A 228 -7.01 5.60 -7.49
N GLY A 229 -7.74 5.55 -8.61
CA GLY A 229 -9.07 4.98 -8.69
C GLY A 229 -10.07 5.69 -7.77
N GLY A 230 -11.06 4.96 -7.27
CA GLY A 230 -12.08 5.49 -6.35
C GLY A 230 -11.64 5.48 -4.87
N ALA A 231 -10.35 5.38 -4.56
CA ALA A 231 -9.84 5.27 -3.18
C ALA A 231 -10.01 6.56 -2.36
N PHE A 232 -10.26 7.68 -3.02
CA PHE A 232 -10.41 8.99 -2.39
C PHE A 232 -11.62 9.72 -2.91
N ASP A 233 -12.14 10.62 -2.09
CA ASP A 233 -13.13 11.61 -2.49
C ASP A 233 -12.41 12.88 -2.95
N TYR A 234 -12.95 13.50 -4.01
CA TYR A 234 -12.33 14.64 -4.67
C TYR A 234 -13.33 15.79 -4.86
N GLU A 235 -12.82 17.01 -4.79
CA GLU A 235 -13.51 18.24 -5.16
C GLU A 235 -12.94 18.76 -6.48
N ASP A 236 -13.81 19.00 -7.45
CA ASP A 236 -13.40 19.56 -8.75
C ASP A 236 -12.95 21.02 -8.59
N ARG A 237 -11.76 21.32 -9.03
CA ARG A 237 -11.17 22.67 -9.06
C ARG A 237 -11.05 23.25 -10.48
N GLY A 238 -11.65 22.55 -11.45
CA GLY A 238 -11.70 22.97 -12.84
C GLY A 238 -10.34 22.88 -13.54
N ARG A 239 -10.11 23.79 -14.48
CA ARG A 239 -8.91 23.84 -15.31
C ARG A 239 -8.20 25.19 -15.14
N PRO A 240 -7.50 25.43 -14.04
CA PRO A 240 -6.79 26.67 -13.81
C PRO A 240 -5.62 26.83 -14.79
N THR A 241 -5.30 28.07 -15.13
CA THR A 241 -4.10 28.38 -15.92
C THR A 241 -2.85 28.14 -15.05
N LEU A 242 -2.04 27.14 -15.40
CA LEU A 242 -0.78 26.86 -14.73
C LEU A 242 0.37 27.54 -15.48
N LYS A 243 1.10 28.44 -14.80
CA LYS A 243 2.17 29.24 -15.42
C LYS A 243 3.27 28.31 -16.01
N GLY A 244 3.51 28.42 -17.31
CA GLY A 244 4.57 27.67 -18.02
C GLY A 244 4.15 26.26 -18.44
N ILE A 245 2.88 25.88 -18.31
CA ILE A 245 2.31 24.66 -18.86
C ILE A 245 1.39 25.06 -20.02
N GLY A 246 1.70 24.60 -21.23
CA GLY A 246 0.99 25.01 -22.45
C GLY A 246 -0.39 24.37 -22.59
N GLU A 247 -0.67 23.28 -21.89
CA GLU A 247 -1.94 22.56 -21.92
C GLU A 247 -2.80 22.88 -20.70
N THR A 248 -4.11 22.87 -20.88
CA THR A 248 -5.06 23.01 -19.76
C THR A 248 -5.16 21.71 -18.98
N VAL A 249 -4.72 21.69 -17.73
CA VAL A 249 -4.76 20.52 -16.84
C VAL A 249 -5.99 20.60 -15.96
N HIS A 250 -6.78 19.53 -15.91
CA HIS A 250 -7.89 19.40 -14.95
C HIS A 250 -7.33 19.05 -13.58
N VAL A 251 -7.73 19.80 -12.56
CA VAL A 251 -7.17 19.76 -11.21
C VAL A 251 -8.25 19.41 -10.19
N TRP A 252 -7.89 18.57 -9.25
CA TRP A 252 -8.76 18.09 -8.19
C TRP A 252 -8.12 18.33 -6.83
N ARG A 253 -8.92 18.74 -5.83
CA ARG A 253 -8.53 18.70 -4.43
C ARG A 253 -8.89 17.34 -3.86
N VAL A 254 -7.98 16.71 -3.15
CA VAL A 254 -8.25 15.49 -2.38
C VAL A 254 -8.91 15.87 -1.07
N ILE A 255 -10.11 15.34 -0.80
CA ILE A 255 -10.84 15.55 0.45
C ILE A 255 -10.38 14.54 1.50
N GLY A 256 -10.19 13.28 1.11
CA GLY A 256 -9.70 12.21 1.96
C GLY A 256 -10.07 10.82 1.44
N PRO A 257 -9.80 9.74 2.19
CA PRO A 257 -10.18 8.39 1.80
C PRO A 257 -11.67 8.30 1.55
N SER A 258 -12.07 7.55 0.52
CA SER A 258 -13.47 7.35 0.20
C SER A 258 -14.07 6.20 1.02
N ALA A 259 -15.42 6.13 1.04
CA ALA A 259 -16.16 5.03 1.69
C ALA A 259 -16.11 3.70 0.92
N ALA A 260 -15.28 3.56 -0.13
CA ALA A 260 -15.13 2.30 -0.87
C ALA A 260 -14.63 1.17 0.03
N GLN A 261 -15.31 0.01 -0.03
CA GLN A 261 -15.06 -1.12 0.87
C GLN A 261 -13.75 -1.85 0.59
N SER A 262 -13.22 -1.75 -0.65
CA SER A 262 -11.94 -2.37 -1.02
C SER A 262 -11.18 -1.54 -2.06
N ARG A 263 -9.87 -1.78 -2.17
CA ARG A 263 -9.04 -1.20 -3.26
C ARG A 263 -9.57 -1.56 -4.63
N PHE A 264 -10.03 -2.79 -4.79
CA PHE A 264 -10.63 -3.25 -6.03
C PHE A 264 -11.95 -2.52 -6.33
N GLU A 265 -12.81 -2.33 -5.32
CA GLU A 265 -14.06 -1.58 -5.46
C GLU A 265 -13.80 -0.11 -5.83
N ALA A 266 -12.80 0.49 -5.18
CA ALA A 266 -12.33 1.83 -5.51
C ALA A 266 -11.85 1.93 -6.96
N ALA A 267 -11.03 0.99 -7.44
CA ALA A 267 -10.49 0.98 -8.80
C ALA A 267 -11.57 0.72 -9.87
N THR A 268 -12.68 0.10 -9.51
CA THR A 268 -13.73 -0.31 -10.46
C THR A 268 -14.97 0.60 -10.49
N ARG A 269 -14.96 1.75 -9.80
CA ARG A 269 -16.06 2.75 -9.86
C ARG A 269 -16.36 3.25 -11.30
N GLY A 270 -15.40 3.15 -12.21
CA GLY A 270 -15.55 3.49 -13.64
C GLY A 270 -16.14 2.37 -14.53
N GLY A 271 -16.50 1.22 -13.95
CA GLY A 271 -16.97 0.03 -14.65
C GLY A 271 -16.11 -1.20 -14.32
N VAL A 272 -16.76 -2.33 -14.15
CA VAL A 272 -16.08 -3.60 -13.81
C VAL A 272 -15.88 -4.40 -15.09
N THR A 273 -14.63 -4.75 -15.39
CA THR A 273 -14.32 -5.70 -16.46
C THR A 273 -14.98 -7.06 -16.16
N PRO A 274 -15.66 -7.68 -17.13
CA PRO A 274 -16.29 -8.98 -16.90
C PRO A 274 -15.30 -10.04 -16.43
N LEU A 275 -15.71 -10.89 -15.48
CA LEU A 275 -14.91 -12.03 -15.04
C LEU A 275 -14.79 -13.03 -16.20
N VAL A 276 -13.57 -13.47 -16.50
CA VAL A 276 -13.25 -14.43 -17.56
C VAL A 276 -12.39 -15.54 -17.00
N GLY A 277 -12.71 -16.79 -17.34
CA GLY A 277 -11.88 -17.95 -17.06
C GLY A 277 -11.80 -18.35 -15.58
N ARG A 278 -12.84 -18.04 -14.80
CA ARG A 278 -12.95 -18.39 -13.36
C ARG A 278 -14.23 -19.17 -13.04
N GLU A 279 -14.79 -19.83 -14.04
CA GLU A 279 -16.06 -20.53 -13.91
C GLU A 279 -15.97 -21.69 -12.90
N GLN A 280 -14.83 -22.41 -12.88
CA GLN A 280 -14.58 -23.52 -11.96
C GLN A 280 -14.42 -23.03 -10.52
N GLU A 281 -13.62 -21.98 -10.31
CA GLU A 281 -13.41 -21.37 -9.00
C GLU A 281 -14.73 -20.84 -8.42
N ILE A 282 -15.53 -20.15 -9.22
CA ILE A 282 -16.85 -19.69 -8.78
C ILE A 282 -17.79 -20.86 -8.50
N GLY A 283 -17.77 -21.92 -9.31
CA GLY A 283 -18.54 -23.15 -9.04
C GLY A 283 -18.18 -23.75 -7.69
N LEU A 284 -16.88 -23.92 -7.41
CA LEU A 284 -16.41 -24.40 -6.11
C LEU A 284 -16.89 -23.50 -4.95
N LEU A 285 -16.81 -22.17 -5.10
CA LEU A 285 -17.22 -21.23 -4.06
C LEU A 285 -18.73 -21.32 -3.80
N LEU A 286 -19.56 -21.50 -4.82
CA LEU A 286 -21.01 -21.70 -4.68
C LEU A 286 -21.31 -23.02 -3.96
N ASP A 287 -20.64 -24.12 -4.31
CA ASP A 287 -20.79 -25.39 -3.60
C ASP A 287 -20.44 -25.27 -2.11
N ARG A 288 -19.39 -24.50 -1.78
CA ARG A 288 -19.00 -24.23 -0.39
C ARG A 288 -20.01 -23.31 0.33
N TRP A 289 -20.63 -22.39 -0.39
CA TRP A 289 -21.72 -21.57 0.15
C TRP A 289 -22.94 -22.39 0.51
N ASP A 290 -23.34 -23.30 -0.36
CA ASP A 290 -24.49 -24.18 -0.11
C ASP A 290 -24.26 -25.10 1.11
N LEU A 291 -23.05 -25.66 1.26
CA LEU A 291 -22.65 -26.42 2.43
C LEU A 291 -22.69 -25.57 3.71
N ALA A 292 -22.19 -24.34 3.65
CA ALA A 292 -22.21 -23.42 4.78
C ALA A 292 -23.66 -23.08 5.18
N GLY A 293 -24.53 -22.81 4.21
CA GLY A 293 -25.96 -22.55 4.42
C GLY A 293 -26.71 -23.71 5.07
N ALA A 294 -26.28 -24.94 4.81
CA ALA A 294 -26.80 -26.16 5.46
C ALA A 294 -26.26 -26.37 6.89
N GLY A 295 -25.45 -25.43 7.43
CA GLY A 295 -24.90 -25.49 8.79
C GLY A 295 -23.51 -26.12 8.89
N GLY A 296 -22.93 -26.55 7.77
CA GLY A 296 -21.56 -27.07 7.67
C GLY A 296 -20.59 -25.97 7.23
N GLY A 297 -20.26 -25.03 8.11
CA GLY A 297 -19.45 -23.86 7.77
C GLY A 297 -18.14 -24.21 7.06
N GLN A 298 -17.76 -23.36 6.11
CA GLN A 298 -16.64 -23.58 5.20
C GLN A 298 -15.67 -22.40 5.21
N ALA A 299 -14.39 -22.70 5.00
CA ALA A 299 -13.35 -21.70 4.78
C ALA A 299 -12.63 -21.99 3.46
N VAL A 300 -12.47 -20.97 2.61
CA VAL A 300 -11.71 -21.08 1.36
C VAL A 300 -10.56 -20.10 1.39
N LEU A 301 -9.35 -20.63 1.25
CA LEU A 301 -8.09 -19.90 1.25
C LEU A 301 -7.68 -19.64 -0.21
N ILE A 302 -7.82 -18.39 -0.66
CA ILE A 302 -7.56 -17.98 -2.04
C ILE A 302 -6.13 -17.48 -2.13
N VAL A 303 -5.25 -18.25 -2.76
CA VAL A 303 -3.84 -17.90 -2.94
C VAL A 303 -3.53 -17.56 -4.39
N GLY A 304 -2.70 -16.56 -4.61
CA GLY A 304 -2.25 -16.20 -5.96
C GLY A 304 -1.42 -14.92 -6.01
N GLU A 305 -0.70 -14.77 -7.11
CA GLU A 305 0.15 -13.62 -7.39
C GLU A 305 -0.63 -12.28 -7.34
N PRO A 306 0.07 -11.14 -7.17
CA PRO A 306 -0.53 -9.83 -7.36
C PRO A 306 -1.21 -9.70 -8.73
N GLY A 307 -2.38 -9.07 -8.80
CA GLY A 307 -3.08 -8.86 -10.07
C GLY A 307 -3.77 -10.09 -10.67
N ILE A 308 -3.67 -11.28 -10.07
CA ILE A 308 -4.24 -12.55 -10.61
C ILE A 308 -5.78 -12.61 -10.54
N GLY A 309 -6.43 -11.70 -9.83
CA GLY A 309 -7.89 -11.60 -9.76
C GLY A 309 -8.52 -12.14 -8.47
N LYS A 310 -7.79 -12.26 -7.35
CA LYS A 310 -8.33 -12.72 -6.04
C LYS A 310 -9.56 -11.92 -5.61
N SER A 311 -9.43 -10.61 -5.46
CA SER A 311 -10.54 -9.72 -5.06
C SER A 311 -11.67 -9.70 -6.07
N ARG A 312 -11.36 -9.83 -7.39
CA ARG A 312 -12.39 -9.92 -8.43
C ARG A 312 -13.23 -11.18 -8.33
N THR A 313 -12.60 -12.33 -8.00
CA THR A 313 -13.28 -13.61 -7.79
C THR A 313 -14.16 -13.54 -6.54
N MET A 314 -13.67 -12.99 -5.42
CA MET A 314 -14.45 -12.81 -4.20
C MET A 314 -15.67 -11.91 -4.43
N ARG A 315 -15.49 -10.81 -5.15
CA ARG A 315 -16.58 -9.91 -5.53
C ARG A 315 -17.60 -10.56 -6.45
N ALA A 316 -17.15 -11.33 -7.44
CA ALA A 316 -18.06 -12.03 -8.36
C ALA A 316 -18.96 -13.04 -7.64
N LEU A 317 -18.43 -13.72 -6.61
CA LEU A 317 -19.27 -14.54 -5.74
C LEU A 317 -20.27 -13.67 -4.97
N ARG A 318 -19.82 -12.59 -4.33
CA ARG A 318 -20.69 -11.68 -3.58
C ARG A 318 -21.83 -11.15 -4.47
N GLU A 319 -21.53 -10.65 -5.67
CA GLU A 319 -22.53 -10.16 -6.63
C GLU A 319 -23.60 -11.20 -6.96
N ARG A 320 -23.21 -12.49 -7.09
CA ARG A 320 -24.17 -13.58 -7.33
C ARG A 320 -25.01 -13.94 -6.11
N LEU A 321 -24.47 -13.77 -4.90
CA LEU A 321 -25.16 -14.08 -3.66
C LEU A 321 -26.01 -12.91 -3.12
N ASP A 322 -25.71 -11.66 -3.50
CA ASP A 322 -26.48 -10.47 -3.11
C ASP A 322 -27.96 -10.56 -3.53
N GLU A 323 -28.24 -11.22 -4.67
CA GLU A 323 -29.60 -11.48 -5.14
C GLU A 323 -30.41 -12.40 -4.19
N ALA A 324 -29.73 -13.21 -3.38
CA ALA A 324 -30.33 -14.12 -2.39
C ALA A 324 -30.55 -13.49 -1.02
N GLY A 325 -30.23 -12.20 -0.82
CA GLY A 325 -30.41 -11.49 0.46
C GLY A 325 -29.48 -11.96 1.56
N MET A 326 -28.26 -12.37 1.22
CA MET A 326 -27.24 -12.81 2.17
C MET A 326 -26.71 -11.67 3.03
N GLN A 327 -26.05 -12.01 4.14
CA GLN A 327 -25.28 -11.08 4.93
C GLN A 327 -23.78 -11.18 4.61
N ALA A 328 -23.12 -10.05 4.38
CA ALA A 328 -21.69 -10.01 4.14
C ALA A 328 -20.96 -9.20 5.22
N VAL A 329 -19.80 -9.69 5.65
CA VAL A 329 -18.85 -8.99 6.51
C VAL A 329 -17.51 -8.97 5.80
N GLN A 330 -16.94 -7.79 5.60
CA GLN A 330 -15.71 -7.63 4.82
C GLN A 330 -14.63 -6.94 5.64
N PHE A 331 -13.45 -7.54 5.68
CA PHE A 331 -12.23 -7.03 6.27
C PHE A 331 -11.16 -6.87 5.19
N GLN A 332 -10.55 -5.68 5.12
CA GLN A 332 -9.53 -5.37 4.14
C GLN A 332 -8.21 -5.04 4.85
N CYS A 333 -7.20 -5.90 4.69
CA CYS A 333 -5.85 -5.59 5.15
C CYS A 333 -5.15 -4.61 4.20
N SER A 334 -4.21 -3.86 4.75
CA SER A 334 -3.48 -2.85 4.00
C SER A 334 -2.00 -2.85 4.39
N PRO A 335 -1.08 -2.71 3.41
CA PRO A 335 0.36 -2.64 3.71
C PRO A 335 0.73 -1.46 4.60
N TYR A 336 -0.12 -0.42 4.66
CA TYR A 336 0.13 0.78 5.48
C TYR A 336 -0.19 0.60 6.97
N HIS A 337 -0.85 -0.51 7.33
CA HIS A 337 -1.38 -0.76 8.68
C HIS A 337 -0.91 -2.10 9.27
N VAL A 338 0.19 -2.67 8.74
CA VAL A 338 0.77 -3.94 9.22
C VAL A 338 1.19 -3.91 10.71
N ASN A 339 1.41 -2.71 11.25
CA ASN A 339 1.75 -2.48 12.66
C ASN A 339 0.58 -1.89 13.47
N SER A 340 -0.62 -1.78 12.90
CA SER A 340 -1.80 -1.23 13.56
C SER A 340 -2.74 -2.36 13.96
N ALA A 341 -2.76 -2.70 15.25
CA ALA A 341 -3.55 -3.81 15.76
C ALA A 341 -5.03 -3.69 15.40
N LEU A 342 -5.61 -4.75 14.83
CA LEU A 342 -7.01 -4.86 14.43
C LEU A 342 -7.49 -3.80 13.42
N TYR A 343 -6.58 -3.18 12.66
CA TYR A 343 -6.96 -2.14 11.71
C TYR A 343 -8.10 -2.54 10.75
N PRO A 344 -8.12 -3.74 10.11
CA PRO A 344 -9.21 -4.13 9.21
C PRO A 344 -10.57 -4.21 9.92
N VAL A 345 -10.55 -4.54 11.20
CA VAL A 345 -11.75 -4.62 12.04
C VAL A 345 -12.22 -3.22 12.44
N ILE A 346 -11.30 -2.36 12.85
CA ILE A 346 -11.58 -0.95 13.18
C ILE A 346 -12.21 -0.26 11.98
N ASP A 347 -11.61 -0.35 10.80
CA ASP A 347 -12.10 0.22 9.56
C ASP A 347 -13.49 -0.31 9.18
N HIS A 348 -13.73 -1.62 9.38
CA HIS A 348 -15.06 -2.21 9.19
C HIS A 348 -16.09 -1.62 10.16
N PHE A 349 -15.75 -1.51 11.45
CA PHE A 349 -16.66 -0.98 12.47
C PHE A 349 -16.97 0.51 12.24
N GLU A 350 -15.97 1.34 11.92
CA GLU A 350 -16.18 2.76 11.64
C GLU A 350 -17.21 2.96 10.50
N ARG A 351 -17.11 2.17 9.44
CA ARG A 351 -18.06 2.18 8.32
C ARG A 351 -19.43 1.63 8.72
N ALA A 352 -19.47 0.49 9.41
CA ALA A 352 -20.73 -0.15 9.81
C ALA A 352 -21.52 0.70 10.84
N LEU A 353 -20.84 1.47 11.68
CA LEU A 353 -21.40 2.42 12.63
C LEU A 353 -21.79 3.76 11.97
N GLY A 354 -21.39 3.99 10.71
CA GLY A 354 -21.66 5.24 10.00
C GLY A 354 -20.96 6.43 10.66
N PHE A 355 -19.71 6.27 11.07
CA PHE A 355 -18.94 7.38 11.62
C PHE A 355 -18.59 8.38 10.52
N ASP A 356 -18.96 9.64 10.74
CA ASP A 356 -18.60 10.75 9.88
C ASP A 356 -17.39 11.51 10.43
N ARG A 357 -16.71 12.24 9.54
CA ARG A 357 -15.52 13.03 9.93
C ARG A 357 -15.85 14.17 10.89
N GLU A 358 -17.08 14.65 10.84
CA GLU A 358 -17.58 15.75 11.68
C GLU A 358 -18.11 15.25 13.03
N ASP A 359 -18.25 13.93 13.22
CA ASP A 359 -18.71 13.36 14.47
C ASP A 359 -17.73 13.63 15.60
N ASP A 360 -18.18 14.26 16.65
CA ASP A 360 -17.45 14.35 17.91
C ASP A 360 -17.47 13.00 18.67
N THR A 361 -16.69 12.92 19.76
CA THR A 361 -16.60 11.68 20.57
C THR A 361 -17.96 11.26 21.11
N SER A 362 -18.81 12.20 21.50
CA SER A 362 -20.13 11.91 22.07
C SER A 362 -21.07 11.31 21.03
N GLU A 363 -21.06 11.86 19.81
CA GLU A 363 -21.86 11.34 18.70
C GLU A 363 -21.39 9.96 18.27
N ARG A 364 -20.07 9.70 18.20
CA ARG A 364 -19.51 8.38 17.93
C ARG A 364 -19.90 7.35 18.98
N ILE A 365 -19.87 7.72 20.27
CA ILE A 365 -20.34 6.84 21.37
C ILE A 365 -21.82 6.56 21.22
N ARG A 366 -22.65 7.55 20.89
CA ARG A 366 -24.09 7.37 20.69
C ARG A 366 -24.38 6.39 19.53
N LYS A 367 -23.68 6.52 18.39
CA LYS A 367 -23.79 5.61 17.24
C LYS A 367 -23.36 4.20 17.61
N LEU A 368 -22.29 4.07 18.39
CA LEU A 368 -21.78 2.79 18.89
C LEU A 368 -22.81 2.12 19.81
N ASP A 369 -23.39 2.83 20.77
CA ASP A 369 -24.42 2.29 21.68
C ASP A 369 -25.65 1.80 20.91
N ALA A 370 -26.12 2.59 19.96
CA ALA A 370 -27.27 2.21 19.12
C ALA A 370 -27.03 0.90 18.35
N ALA A 371 -25.80 0.65 17.90
CA ALA A 371 -25.47 -0.56 17.17
C ALA A 371 -25.14 -1.73 18.12
N VAL A 372 -24.22 -1.54 19.06
CA VAL A 372 -23.66 -2.63 19.87
C VAL A 372 -24.64 -3.07 20.96
N SER A 373 -25.21 -2.13 21.71
CA SER A 373 -26.20 -2.43 22.73
C SER A 373 -27.60 -2.63 22.13
N GLY A 374 -28.04 -1.71 21.26
CA GLY A 374 -29.40 -1.73 20.73
C GLY A 374 -29.62 -2.87 19.73
N ARG A 375 -28.75 -3.01 18.71
CA ARG A 375 -28.94 -3.98 17.61
C ARG A 375 -28.39 -5.37 17.95
N TRP A 376 -27.25 -5.45 18.65
CA TRP A 376 -26.59 -6.72 18.95
C TRP A 376 -26.82 -7.20 20.39
N GLY A 377 -27.59 -6.44 21.21
CA GLY A 377 -27.95 -6.83 22.57
C GLY A 377 -26.76 -7.01 23.50
N ARG A 378 -25.66 -6.31 23.27
CA ARG A 378 -24.41 -6.45 24.02
C ARG A 378 -24.42 -5.59 25.29
N SER A 379 -23.61 -5.98 26.28
CA SER A 379 -23.50 -5.26 27.55
C SER A 379 -22.78 -3.91 27.41
N SER A 380 -22.94 -3.03 28.38
CA SER A 380 -22.19 -1.77 28.50
C SER A 380 -20.67 -2.02 28.54
N ARG A 381 -20.22 -3.13 29.13
CA ARG A 381 -18.81 -3.55 29.14
C ARG A 381 -18.33 -3.86 27.72
N ASP A 382 -19.14 -4.55 26.92
CA ASP A 382 -18.82 -4.88 25.53
C ASP A 382 -18.73 -3.59 24.69
N CYS A 383 -19.65 -2.64 24.90
CA CYS A 383 -19.58 -1.31 24.27
C CYS A 383 -18.28 -0.59 24.62
N HIS A 384 -17.84 -0.65 25.88
CA HIS A 384 -16.58 -0.05 26.32
C HIS A 384 -15.36 -0.70 25.64
N LEU A 385 -15.34 -2.05 25.50
CA LEU A 385 -14.26 -2.75 24.78
C LEU A 385 -14.18 -2.33 23.30
N VAL A 386 -15.32 -2.21 22.62
CA VAL A 386 -15.37 -1.72 21.23
C VAL A 386 -14.93 -0.26 21.16
N ALA A 387 -15.39 0.62 22.07
CA ALA A 387 -14.96 2.01 22.12
C ALA A 387 -13.44 2.15 22.26
N ARG A 388 -12.85 1.36 23.16
CA ARG A 388 -11.39 1.32 23.35
C ARG A 388 -10.64 0.83 22.09
N MET A 389 -11.17 -0.20 21.42
CA MET A 389 -10.63 -0.69 20.14
C MET A 389 -10.66 0.41 19.07
N LEU A 390 -11.74 1.21 19.03
CA LEU A 390 -11.91 2.34 18.11
C LEU A 390 -11.14 3.61 18.52
N GLY A 391 -10.37 3.56 19.62
CA GLY A 391 -9.59 4.71 20.10
C GLY A 391 -10.44 5.82 20.75
N LEU A 392 -11.70 5.52 21.12
CA LEU A 392 -12.59 6.48 21.77
C LEU A 392 -12.32 6.55 23.28
N ASP A 393 -12.21 7.75 23.82
CA ASP A 393 -12.19 7.96 25.26
C ASP A 393 -13.64 7.91 25.80
N ALA A 394 -14.03 6.74 26.26
CA ALA A 394 -15.38 6.45 26.73
C ALA A 394 -15.45 6.18 28.24
N GLY A 395 -14.38 6.46 28.98
CA GLY A 395 -14.32 6.24 30.43
C GLY A 395 -15.36 7.03 31.22
N ALA A 396 -15.65 8.27 30.78
CA ALA A 396 -16.69 9.10 31.40
C ALA A 396 -18.12 8.54 31.16
N HIS A 397 -18.33 7.81 30.05
CA HIS A 397 -19.64 7.27 29.67
C HIS A 397 -19.90 5.86 30.27
N TYR A 398 -18.92 4.95 30.18
CA TYR A 398 -19.08 3.56 30.64
C TYR A 398 -18.46 3.28 32.00
N GLY A 399 -17.76 4.23 32.61
CA GLY A 399 -16.97 4.04 33.81
C GLY A 399 -15.59 3.44 33.55
N PRO A 400 -14.80 3.15 34.60
CA PRO A 400 -13.47 2.56 34.46
C PRO A 400 -13.53 1.12 33.95
N LEU A 401 -12.59 0.77 33.08
CA LEU A 401 -12.41 -0.61 32.61
C LEU A 401 -11.20 -1.22 33.34
N ASP A 402 -11.45 -1.83 34.51
CA ASP A 402 -10.40 -2.44 35.34
C ASP A 402 -9.92 -3.78 34.76
N LEU A 403 -9.18 -3.71 33.66
CA LEU A 403 -8.60 -4.87 32.98
C LEU A 403 -7.12 -4.63 32.67
N THR A 404 -6.32 -5.69 32.80
CA THR A 404 -4.96 -5.66 32.24
C THR A 404 -5.00 -5.57 30.74
N PRO A 405 -3.99 -4.99 30.06
CA PRO A 405 -3.94 -4.92 28.60
C PRO A 405 -4.13 -6.28 27.92
N GLN A 406 -3.53 -7.33 28.48
CA GLN A 406 -3.66 -8.69 27.97
C GLN A 406 -5.12 -9.18 28.06
N ARG A 407 -5.78 -8.98 29.18
CA ARG A 407 -7.17 -9.38 29.39
C ARG A 407 -8.13 -8.58 28.50
N GLN A 408 -7.86 -7.29 28.34
CA GLN A 408 -8.62 -6.44 27.42
C GLN A 408 -8.53 -6.97 25.98
N LYS A 409 -7.33 -7.33 25.50
CA LYS A 409 -7.13 -7.96 24.18
C LYS A 409 -7.95 -9.24 24.05
N GLU A 410 -7.82 -10.18 25.01
CA GLU A 410 -8.52 -11.48 24.98
C GLU A 410 -10.05 -11.31 24.96
N ASP A 411 -10.58 -10.43 25.80
CA ASP A 411 -12.02 -10.17 25.88
C ASP A 411 -12.53 -9.48 24.62
N THR A 412 -11.73 -8.56 24.01
CA THR A 412 -12.05 -7.93 22.73
C THR A 412 -12.09 -8.96 21.59
N LEU A 413 -11.09 -9.82 21.47
CA LEU A 413 -11.06 -10.86 20.43
C LEU A 413 -12.24 -11.83 20.58
N ARG A 414 -12.55 -12.26 21.82
CA ARG A 414 -13.71 -13.10 22.09
C ARG A 414 -15.03 -12.43 21.71
N LEU A 415 -15.20 -11.16 22.07
CA LEU A 415 -16.37 -10.36 21.73
C LEU A 415 -16.58 -10.29 20.20
N LEU A 416 -15.52 -10.05 19.43
CA LEU A 416 -15.57 -9.99 17.96
C LEU A 416 -15.98 -11.34 17.36
N VAL A 417 -15.40 -12.43 17.83
CA VAL A 417 -15.76 -13.80 17.40
C VAL A 417 -17.22 -14.12 17.74
N ASP A 418 -17.68 -13.81 18.95
CA ASP A 418 -19.06 -14.07 19.37
C ASP A 418 -20.06 -13.16 18.66
N THR A 419 -19.65 -11.96 18.25
CA THR A 419 -20.50 -11.07 17.44
C THR A 419 -20.71 -11.64 16.05
N LEU A 420 -19.64 -12.04 15.35
CA LEU A 420 -19.76 -12.66 14.03
C LEU A 420 -20.56 -13.99 14.12
N ALA A 421 -20.32 -14.80 15.14
CA ALA A 421 -21.06 -16.03 15.36
C ALA A 421 -22.56 -15.78 15.60
N GLY A 422 -22.91 -14.71 16.30
CA GLY A 422 -24.29 -14.25 16.49
C GLY A 422 -24.94 -13.90 15.15
N ILE A 423 -24.28 -13.08 14.36
CA ILE A 423 -24.71 -12.67 13.03
C ILE A 423 -24.95 -13.89 12.14
N ALA A 424 -23.98 -14.81 12.08
CA ALA A 424 -24.06 -16.00 11.23
C ALA A 424 -25.19 -16.97 11.65
N ARG A 425 -25.55 -17.03 12.94
CA ARG A 425 -26.69 -17.87 13.39
C ARG A 425 -28.05 -17.30 12.98
N GLU A 426 -28.16 -16.00 12.79
CA GLU A 426 -29.41 -15.39 12.33
C GLU A 426 -29.63 -15.62 10.83
N ARG A 427 -28.57 -15.54 10.03
CA ARG A 427 -28.61 -15.74 8.56
C ARG A 427 -27.28 -16.28 8.05
N PRO A 428 -27.29 -17.11 7.00
CA PRO A 428 -26.05 -17.52 6.32
C PRO A 428 -25.23 -16.29 5.96
N THR A 429 -23.96 -16.30 6.36
CA THR A 429 -23.08 -15.13 6.28
C THR A 429 -21.86 -15.43 5.42
N LEU A 430 -21.48 -14.47 4.58
CA LEU A 430 -20.23 -14.48 3.83
C LEU A 430 -19.23 -13.56 4.51
N MET A 431 -18.13 -14.11 5.01
CA MET A 431 -17.00 -13.33 5.52
C MET A 431 -15.91 -13.22 4.44
N LEU A 432 -15.56 -12.02 4.06
CA LEU A 432 -14.48 -11.70 3.13
C LEU A 432 -13.31 -11.12 3.91
N PHE A 433 -12.16 -11.77 3.88
CA PHE A 433 -10.93 -11.30 4.51
C PHE A 433 -9.85 -11.16 3.44
N GLU A 434 -9.64 -9.92 2.99
CA GLU A 434 -8.76 -9.64 1.87
C GLU A 434 -7.35 -9.30 2.31
N ASP A 435 -6.38 -9.82 1.56
CA ASP A 435 -4.94 -9.53 1.68
C ASP A 435 -4.37 -9.84 3.07
N ALA A 436 -4.71 -11.00 3.64
CA ALA A 436 -4.29 -11.44 4.98
C ALA A 436 -2.76 -11.44 5.21
N HIS A 437 -1.94 -11.43 4.15
CA HIS A 437 -0.48 -11.30 4.24
C HIS A 437 -0.02 -9.92 4.76
N TRP A 438 -0.91 -8.93 4.83
CA TRP A 438 -0.67 -7.62 5.44
C TRP A 438 -1.31 -7.44 6.82
N ALA A 439 -1.91 -8.50 7.36
CA ALA A 439 -2.52 -8.45 8.68
C ALA A 439 -1.46 -8.36 9.78
N ASP A 440 -1.73 -7.53 10.78
CA ASP A 440 -0.93 -7.48 12.02
C ASP A 440 -1.11 -8.77 12.86
N PRO A 441 -0.21 -9.06 13.81
CA PRO A 441 -0.29 -10.29 14.60
C PRO A 441 -1.60 -10.46 15.37
N THR A 442 -2.22 -9.38 15.87
CA THR A 442 -3.49 -9.45 16.61
C THR A 442 -4.67 -9.76 15.68
N THR A 443 -4.64 -9.20 14.48
CA THR A 443 -5.61 -9.51 13.41
C THR A 443 -5.49 -10.97 12.95
N LEU A 444 -4.27 -11.51 12.82
CA LEU A 444 -4.05 -12.94 12.50
C LEU A 444 -4.56 -13.85 13.62
N GLU A 445 -4.37 -13.48 14.89
CA GLU A 445 -4.93 -14.21 16.03
C GLU A 445 -6.47 -14.22 16.01
N LEU A 446 -7.10 -13.08 15.70
CA LEU A 446 -8.54 -13.00 15.50
C LEU A 446 -8.99 -13.92 14.36
N LEU A 447 -8.31 -13.88 13.22
CA LEU A 447 -8.66 -14.69 12.06
C LEU A 447 -8.52 -16.19 12.36
N ASP A 448 -7.50 -16.61 13.11
CA ASP A 448 -7.37 -18.00 13.57
C ASP A 448 -8.56 -18.42 14.44
N LEU A 449 -8.97 -17.60 15.39
CA LEU A 449 -10.13 -17.85 16.25
C LEU A 449 -11.44 -17.94 15.43
N LEU A 450 -11.62 -17.06 14.45
CA LEU A 450 -12.78 -17.05 13.55
C LEU A 450 -12.84 -18.32 12.70
N LEU A 451 -11.73 -18.71 12.06
CA LEU A 451 -11.67 -19.88 11.19
C LEU A 451 -11.90 -21.18 11.97
N ARG A 452 -11.38 -21.30 13.19
CA ARG A 452 -11.70 -22.45 14.08
C ARG A 452 -13.18 -22.53 14.42
N ARG A 453 -13.85 -21.38 14.54
CA ARG A 453 -15.29 -21.33 14.87
C ARG A 453 -16.17 -21.56 13.65
N THR A 454 -15.67 -21.28 12.45
CA THR A 454 -16.41 -21.37 11.18
C THR A 454 -17.11 -22.70 11.00
N ALA A 455 -16.46 -23.83 11.25
CA ALA A 455 -17.01 -25.18 11.03
C ALA A 455 -18.39 -25.44 11.68
N ALA A 456 -18.73 -24.72 12.75
CA ALA A 456 -19.97 -24.89 13.52
C ALA A 456 -21.02 -23.80 13.26
N LEU A 457 -20.86 -23.02 12.20
CA LEU A 457 -21.69 -21.86 11.90
C LEU A 457 -22.14 -21.88 10.43
N PRO A 458 -23.31 -21.36 10.06
CA PRO A 458 -23.69 -21.12 8.67
C PRO A 458 -22.86 -19.93 8.10
N LEU A 459 -21.56 -20.17 7.94
CA LEU A 459 -20.57 -19.16 7.58
C LEU A 459 -19.65 -19.69 6.48
N LEU A 460 -19.54 -18.95 5.38
CA LEU A 460 -18.49 -19.13 4.39
C LEU A 460 -17.43 -18.04 4.63
N SER A 461 -16.21 -18.44 4.97
CA SER A 461 -15.07 -17.57 5.18
C SER A 461 -14.14 -17.61 3.97
N LEU A 462 -14.00 -16.52 3.23
CA LEU A 462 -13.02 -16.39 2.15
C LEU A 462 -11.84 -15.57 2.64
N VAL A 463 -10.63 -16.12 2.54
CA VAL A 463 -9.39 -15.45 2.94
C VAL A 463 -8.45 -15.39 1.77
N SER A 464 -8.08 -14.18 1.31
CA SER A 464 -7.10 -14.03 0.22
C SER A 464 -5.72 -13.62 0.74
N PHE A 465 -4.67 -14.16 0.09
CA PHE A 465 -3.28 -13.83 0.40
C PHE A 465 -2.36 -14.14 -0.79
N ARG A 466 -1.09 -13.71 -0.66
CA ARG A 466 -0.03 -13.97 -1.65
C ARG A 466 0.71 -15.28 -1.33
N PRO A 467 1.39 -15.90 -2.33
CA PRO A 467 2.10 -17.17 -2.14
C PRO A 467 3.19 -17.15 -1.06
N GLU A 468 3.77 -15.99 -0.76
CA GLU A 468 4.80 -15.82 0.26
C GLU A 468 4.25 -16.00 1.70
N PHE A 469 2.96 -15.82 1.88
CA PHE A 469 2.28 -16.02 3.16
C PHE A 469 1.93 -17.49 3.36
N THR A 470 2.40 -18.08 4.46
CA THR A 470 2.12 -19.47 4.81
C THR A 470 1.11 -19.54 5.95
N PRO A 471 -0.17 -19.79 5.67
CA PRO A 471 -1.18 -19.92 6.71
C PRO A 471 -1.02 -21.22 7.49
N ALA A 472 -1.26 -21.17 8.81
CA ALA A 472 -1.29 -22.35 9.66
C ALA A 472 -2.68 -23.04 9.69
N TRP A 473 -3.65 -22.52 8.93
CA TRP A 473 -5.06 -22.96 8.99
C TRP A 473 -5.27 -24.23 8.18
N THR A 474 -5.69 -25.27 8.89
CA THR A 474 -5.96 -26.59 8.31
C THR A 474 -7.24 -27.18 8.92
N GLY A 475 -7.87 -28.12 8.23
CA GLY A 475 -9.07 -28.81 8.72
C GLY A 475 -9.98 -29.29 7.58
N GLY A 476 -10.91 -30.17 7.88
CA GLY A 476 -11.82 -30.72 6.86
C GLY A 476 -12.79 -29.69 6.26
N HIS A 477 -12.97 -28.55 6.91
CA HIS A 477 -13.78 -27.42 6.44
C HIS A 477 -12.95 -26.36 5.72
N VAL A 478 -11.63 -26.51 5.61
CA VAL A 478 -10.72 -25.56 4.96
C VAL A 478 -10.33 -26.09 3.59
N THR A 479 -10.55 -25.29 2.56
CA THR A 479 -10.18 -25.59 1.17
C THR A 479 -9.15 -24.58 0.70
N LEU A 480 -8.00 -25.05 0.20
CA LEU A 480 -7.02 -24.18 -0.47
C LEU A 480 -7.39 -24.09 -1.95
N MET A 481 -7.52 -22.87 -2.46
CA MET A 481 -7.86 -22.55 -3.85
C MET A 481 -6.78 -21.68 -4.48
N PRO A 482 -5.78 -22.26 -5.16
CA PRO A 482 -4.80 -21.50 -5.89
C PRO A 482 -5.42 -20.92 -7.18
N LEU A 483 -5.20 -19.63 -7.43
CA LEU A 483 -5.56 -19.00 -8.70
C LEU A 483 -4.39 -19.04 -9.67
N SER A 484 -4.58 -19.64 -10.82
CA SER A 484 -3.61 -19.70 -11.91
C SER A 484 -3.77 -18.51 -12.86
N ARG A 485 -2.73 -18.24 -13.65
CA ARG A 485 -2.76 -17.28 -14.76
C ARG A 485 -3.81 -17.70 -15.80
N LEU A 486 -4.36 -16.73 -16.52
CA LEU A 486 -5.29 -17.01 -17.61
C LEU A 486 -4.56 -17.71 -18.75
N SER A 487 -5.21 -18.67 -19.38
CA SER A 487 -4.71 -19.25 -20.64
C SER A 487 -4.69 -18.22 -21.77
N ARG A 488 -3.94 -18.48 -22.84
CA ARG A 488 -3.92 -17.60 -24.02
C ARG A 488 -5.32 -17.29 -24.56
N THR A 489 -6.19 -18.31 -24.61
CA THR A 489 -7.57 -18.15 -25.09
C THR A 489 -8.39 -17.28 -24.15
N GLN A 490 -8.27 -17.47 -22.84
CA GLN A 490 -8.96 -16.66 -21.83
C GLN A 490 -8.45 -15.21 -21.84
N SER A 491 -7.13 -15.01 -22.02
CA SER A 491 -6.50 -13.69 -22.12
C SER A 491 -7.01 -12.94 -23.36
N ALA A 492 -7.05 -13.58 -24.52
CA ALA A 492 -7.60 -12.99 -25.75
C ALA A 492 -9.10 -12.66 -25.60
N HIS A 493 -9.87 -13.52 -24.92
CA HIS A 493 -11.28 -13.28 -24.62
C HIS A 493 -11.46 -12.06 -23.69
N LEU A 494 -10.60 -11.90 -22.67
CA LEU A 494 -10.61 -10.74 -21.78
C LEU A 494 -10.35 -9.44 -22.58
N VAL A 495 -9.32 -9.41 -23.43
CA VAL A 495 -9.00 -8.28 -24.31
C VAL A 495 -10.20 -7.95 -25.21
N ALA A 496 -10.81 -8.92 -25.88
CA ALA A 496 -11.98 -8.72 -26.74
C ALA A 496 -13.18 -8.13 -25.99
N ARG A 497 -13.39 -8.51 -24.72
CA ARG A 497 -14.45 -7.93 -23.88
C ARG A 497 -14.17 -6.48 -23.49
N MET A 498 -12.92 -6.12 -23.26
CA MET A 498 -12.53 -4.77 -22.90
C MET A 498 -12.67 -3.77 -24.04
N THR A 499 -12.49 -4.23 -25.29
CA THR A 499 -12.63 -3.37 -26.49
C THR A 499 -14.09 -3.07 -26.85
N GLY A 500 -15.06 -3.58 -26.08
CA GLY A 500 -16.48 -3.36 -26.35
C GLY A 500 -16.95 -3.94 -27.70
N GLY A 501 -16.26 -4.99 -28.18
CA GLY A 501 -16.55 -5.64 -29.46
C GLY A 501 -15.86 -4.99 -30.68
N LYS A 502 -15.03 -3.95 -30.49
CA LYS A 502 -14.14 -3.47 -31.56
C LYS A 502 -13.00 -4.48 -31.71
N PRO A 503 -12.84 -5.13 -32.89
CA PRO A 503 -11.76 -6.10 -33.09
C PRO A 503 -10.41 -5.37 -33.11
N LEU A 504 -9.47 -5.80 -32.27
CA LEU A 504 -8.07 -5.44 -32.41
C LEU A 504 -7.40 -6.36 -33.44
N PRO A 505 -6.35 -5.91 -34.14
CA PRO A 505 -5.53 -6.78 -34.99
C PRO A 505 -5.02 -7.99 -34.19
N GLU A 506 -5.07 -9.18 -34.81
CA GLU A 506 -4.67 -10.43 -34.13
C GLU A 506 -3.24 -10.39 -33.62
N ASP A 507 -2.32 -9.81 -34.39
CA ASP A 507 -0.92 -9.63 -33.99
C ASP A 507 -0.77 -8.75 -32.73
N LEU A 508 -1.60 -7.72 -32.60
CA LEU A 508 -1.59 -6.84 -31.44
C LEU A 508 -2.14 -7.55 -30.20
N VAL A 509 -3.23 -8.31 -30.35
CA VAL A 509 -3.78 -9.15 -29.29
C VAL A 509 -2.74 -10.18 -28.83
N ALA A 510 -2.06 -10.84 -29.77
CA ALA A 510 -1.00 -11.80 -29.47
C ALA A 510 0.15 -11.14 -28.67
N GLN A 511 0.58 -9.93 -29.07
CA GLN A 511 1.62 -9.18 -28.35
C GLN A 511 1.18 -8.79 -26.94
N ILE A 512 -0.08 -8.34 -26.74
CA ILE A 512 -0.62 -8.01 -25.42
C ILE A 512 -0.61 -9.26 -24.54
N VAL A 513 -1.10 -10.39 -25.05
CA VAL A 513 -1.16 -11.66 -24.32
C VAL A 513 0.24 -12.16 -23.93
N ASP A 514 1.20 -12.10 -24.84
CA ASP A 514 2.57 -12.56 -24.61
C ASP A 514 3.31 -11.69 -23.58
N LYS A 515 3.12 -10.36 -23.62
CA LYS A 515 3.78 -9.44 -22.68
C LYS A 515 3.19 -9.48 -21.27
N THR A 516 1.93 -9.88 -21.12
CA THR A 516 1.23 -9.87 -19.83
C THR A 516 1.22 -11.22 -19.14
N ASP A 517 1.69 -12.27 -19.83
CA ASP A 517 1.83 -13.65 -19.34
C ASP A 517 0.57 -14.15 -18.60
N GLY A 518 -0.61 -13.77 -19.08
CA GLY A 518 -1.91 -14.19 -18.56
C GLY A 518 -2.30 -13.60 -17.20
N VAL A 519 -1.61 -12.57 -16.70
CA VAL A 519 -2.00 -11.86 -15.47
C VAL A 519 -3.11 -10.84 -15.81
N PRO A 520 -4.34 -11.00 -15.27
CA PRO A 520 -5.48 -10.17 -15.64
C PRO A 520 -5.25 -8.67 -15.50
N LEU A 521 -4.64 -8.23 -14.41
CA LEU A 521 -4.37 -6.80 -14.17
C LEU A 521 -3.48 -6.20 -15.28
N PHE A 522 -2.43 -6.91 -15.68
CA PHE A 522 -1.53 -6.42 -16.72
C PHE A 522 -2.21 -6.43 -18.10
N LEU A 523 -3.07 -7.44 -18.35
CA LEU A 523 -3.91 -7.48 -19.55
C LEU A 523 -4.82 -6.25 -19.62
N GLU A 524 -5.49 -5.91 -18.53
CA GLU A 524 -6.37 -4.75 -18.44
C GLU A 524 -5.61 -3.44 -18.67
N GLU A 525 -4.50 -3.24 -17.97
CA GLU A 525 -3.73 -2.00 -18.05
C GLU A 525 -3.07 -1.82 -19.44
N LEU A 526 -2.50 -2.87 -19.99
CA LEU A 526 -1.89 -2.78 -21.34
C LEU A 526 -2.95 -2.59 -22.43
N THR A 527 -4.11 -3.25 -22.32
CA THR A 527 -5.21 -3.06 -23.28
C THR A 527 -5.76 -1.63 -23.21
N LYS A 528 -5.96 -1.07 -22.01
CA LYS A 528 -6.38 0.34 -21.85
C LYS A 528 -5.35 1.30 -22.44
N ALA A 529 -4.06 1.10 -22.18
CA ALA A 529 -3.00 1.94 -22.71
C ALA A 529 -2.96 1.92 -24.25
N VAL A 530 -3.20 0.77 -24.87
CA VAL A 530 -3.29 0.63 -26.33
C VAL A 530 -4.52 1.37 -26.88
N LEU A 531 -5.67 1.26 -26.23
CA LEU A 531 -6.89 1.97 -26.65
C LEU A 531 -6.75 3.50 -26.53
N GLU A 532 -6.09 3.98 -25.48
CA GLU A 532 -5.84 5.41 -25.24
C GLU A 532 -4.76 6.00 -26.17
N SER A 533 -3.85 5.18 -26.70
CA SER A 533 -2.77 5.64 -27.57
C SER A 533 -3.20 6.04 -28.98
N GLY A 534 -4.47 5.80 -29.35
CA GLY A 534 -4.99 6.07 -30.70
C GLY A 534 -4.44 5.14 -31.80
N LEU A 535 -3.56 4.20 -31.48
CA LEU A 535 -2.99 3.23 -32.44
C LEU A 535 -4.06 2.35 -33.12
N VAL A 536 -5.26 2.34 -32.61
CA VAL A 536 -6.38 1.52 -33.12
C VAL A 536 -7.20 2.26 -34.16
N ASP A 537 -7.22 3.59 -34.15
CA ASP A 537 -8.01 4.40 -35.11
C ASP A 537 -7.33 4.47 -36.51
N ASP A 538 -6.00 4.33 -36.61
CA ASP A 538 -5.24 4.31 -37.87
C ASP A 538 -5.22 2.93 -38.56
N ALA A 539 -5.46 1.84 -37.85
CA ALA A 539 -5.42 0.48 -38.41
C ALA A 539 -6.75 0.05 -39.09
N GLY A 540 -7.82 0.82 -38.93
CA GLY A 540 -9.13 0.56 -39.55
C GLY A 540 -9.34 1.23 -40.92
N ALA A 541 -8.32 1.91 -41.48
CA ALA A 541 -8.40 2.67 -42.74
C ALA A 541 -7.57 2.08 -43.89
N HIS A 542 -7.24 0.78 -43.85
CA HIS A 542 -6.64 0.09 -44.97
C HIS A 542 -7.38 -1.20 -45.31
#